data_5a18a317a0eb7a5220cf3ae170d8fa0e
#
_entry.id   5a18a317a0eb7a5220cf3ae170d8fa0e
#
_cell.length_a   1.000
_cell.length_b   1.000
_cell.length_c   1.000
_cell.angle_alpha   90.00
_cell.angle_beta   90.00
_cell.angle_gamma   90.00
#
_symmetry.space_group_name_H-M   'P 1'
#
loop_
_entity.id
_entity.type
_entity.pdbx_description
1 polymer ?
#
loop_
_entity_poly.entity_id
_entity_poly.type
_entity_poly.pdbx_seq_one_letter_code
_entity_poly.pdbx_strand_id
1 'polypeptide(L)'
;IDGAGGTLVPGLYEMHGHLAQQDALLNLLAGITTVRDMGNTNPVLDVLIDRIGKGEVAGPRIVRSGFIEGKSPFSSATGKLVESEAEAIDAVRWYAARGFWQVKLYNSMDPKWAPAVVAEAHRLGLRVSGHVPAFSSADEMIAAGFDEVTHVNQLMLGWVLNPGEDTRTLFRFTAMRRFPGLDL
;
A
#
# COMPACT_ATOMS: atom_id res chain seq x y z
N ILE A 1 -29.80 -19.49 11.89
CA ILE A 1 -29.83 -18.18 12.54
C ILE A 1 -31.09 -17.49 12.03
N ASP A 2 -31.97 -17.10 12.95
CA ASP A 2 -33.13 -16.27 12.63
C ASP A 2 -32.66 -14.81 12.43
N GLY A 3 -32.84 -14.29 11.23
CA GLY A 3 -32.48 -12.89 10.88
C GLY A 3 -33.55 -11.86 11.24
N ALA A 4 -34.63 -12.27 11.88
CA ALA A 4 -35.74 -11.39 12.29
C ALA A 4 -36.24 -10.47 11.14
N GLY A 5 -36.30 -10.99 9.91
CA GLY A 5 -36.68 -10.24 8.72
C GLY A 5 -35.54 -9.42 8.07
N GLY A 6 -34.34 -9.46 8.62
CA GLY A 6 -33.14 -8.84 8.03
C GLY A 6 -32.60 -9.61 6.83
N THR A 7 -31.73 -8.95 6.07
CA THR A 7 -31.02 -9.57 4.94
C THR A 7 -29.57 -9.87 5.34
N LEU A 8 -29.16 -11.12 5.18
CA LEU A 8 -27.75 -11.52 5.36
C LEU A 8 -26.97 -11.17 4.10
N VAL A 9 -25.88 -10.45 4.28
CA VAL A 9 -24.93 -10.10 3.22
C VAL A 9 -23.52 -10.58 3.59
N PRO A 10 -22.62 -10.79 2.61
CA PRO A 10 -21.22 -11.04 2.90
C PRO A 10 -20.60 -9.90 3.74
N GLY A 11 -19.60 -10.22 4.56
CA GLY A 11 -18.87 -9.20 5.30
C GLY A 11 -18.14 -8.23 4.37
N LEU A 12 -17.97 -6.99 4.82
CA LEU A 12 -17.31 -5.93 4.07
C LEU A 12 -15.80 -6.17 3.98
N TYR A 13 -15.19 -5.55 2.99
CA TYR A 13 -13.74 -5.51 2.78
C TYR A 13 -13.23 -4.09 2.98
N GLU A 14 -12.25 -3.91 3.86
CA GLU A 14 -11.43 -2.70 3.90
C GLU A 14 -10.22 -2.90 2.99
N MET A 15 -10.16 -2.15 1.90
CA MET A 15 -9.14 -2.34 0.86
C MET A 15 -7.88 -1.50 1.08
N HIS A 16 -7.84 -0.62 2.10
CA HIS A 16 -6.68 0.20 2.41
C HIS A 16 -6.53 0.45 3.90
N GLY A 17 -6.29 -0.61 4.66
CA GLY A 17 -6.04 -0.51 6.10
C GLY A 17 -4.54 -0.47 6.46
N HIS A 18 -4.26 -0.01 7.67
CA HIS A 18 -2.98 -0.11 8.37
C HIS A 18 -3.29 -0.55 9.80
N LEU A 19 -3.44 -1.86 10.00
CA LEU A 19 -4.04 -2.38 11.22
C LEU A 19 -3.11 -2.28 12.42
N ALA A 20 -3.61 -1.65 13.49
CA ALA A 20 -3.12 -1.88 14.84
C ALA A 20 -4.07 -2.85 15.59
N GLN A 21 -3.61 -3.40 16.73
CA GLN A 21 -4.41 -4.40 17.45
C GLN A 21 -5.79 -3.86 17.89
N GLN A 22 -5.87 -2.59 18.30
CA GLN A 22 -7.14 -1.97 18.72
C GLN A 22 -8.14 -1.85 17.56
N ASP A 23 -7.66 -1.79 16.31
CA ASP A 23 -8.51 -1.63 15.14
C ASP A 23 -9.17 -2.96 14.71
N ALA A 24 -8.61 -4.09 15.17
CA ALA A 24 -9.07 -5.42 14.76
C ALA A 24 -10.55 -5.64 15.14
N LEU A 25 -10.92 -5.39 16.40
CA LEU A 25 -12.30 -5.51 16.86
C LEU A 25 -13.21 -4.43 16.24
N LEU A 26 -12.72 -3.20 16.06
CA LEU A 26 -13.51 -2.10 15.51
C LEU A 26 -13.91 -2.39 14.06
N ASN A 27 -13.04 -3.00 13.27
CA ASN A 27 -13.36 -3.45 11.91
C ASN A 27 -14.52 -4.47 11.92
N LEU A 28 -14.47 -5.47 12.81
CA LEU A 28 -15.57 -6.45 12.91
C LEU A 28 -16.88 -5.81 13.33
N LEU A 29 -16.86 -4.87 14.27
CA LEU A 29 -18.07 -4.14 14.71
C LEU A 29 -18.67 -3.29 13.60
N ALA A 30 -17.84 -2.82 12.64
CA ALA A 30 -18.29 -2.14 11.44
C ALA A 30 -18.74 -3.10 10.30
N GLY A 31 -18.71 -4.42 10.54
CA GLY A 31 -19.06 -5.43 9.54
C GLY A 31 -17.92 -5.77 8.57
N ILE A 32 -16.71 -5.27 8.80
CA ILE A 32 -15.53 -5.53 7.98
C ILE A 32 -14.89 -6.84 8.44
N THR A 33 -14.96 -7.86 7.61
CA THR A 33 -14.46 -9.21 7.92
C THR A 33 -13.13 -9.53 7.23
N THR A 34 -12.69 -8.69 6.32
CA THR A 34 -11.39 -8.80 5.65
C THR A 34 -10.78 -7.40 5.47
N VAL A 35 -9.50 -7.27 5.80
CA VAL A 35 -8.72 -6.04 5.60
C VAL A 35 -7.52 -6.35 4.73
N ARG A 36 -7.32 -5.53 3.70
CA ARG A 36 -6.05 -5.46 2.98
C ARG A 36 -5.16 -4.45 3.71
N ASP A 37 -4.16 -4.97 4.44
CA ASP A 37 -3.18 -4.12 5.11
C ASP A 37 -2.15 -3.62 4.08
N MET A 38 -2.16 -2.32 3.84
CA MET A 38 -1.39 -1.64 2.80
C MET A 38 -0.01 -1.16 3.27
N GLY A 39 0.47 -1.70 4.36
CA GLY A 39 1.81 -1.47 4.90
C GLY A 39 1.80 -1.33 6.41
N ASN A 40 2.70 -2.06 7.03
CA ASN A 40 2.80 -2.13 8.48
C ASN A 40 4.23 -2.46 8.90
N THR A 41 4.51 -2.35 10.19
CA THR A 41 5.72 -2.91 10.79
C THR A 41 5.59 -4.43 10.81
N ASN A 42 6.34 -5.11 9.95
CA ASN A 42 6.17 -6.54 9.67
C ASN A 42 6.07 -7.42 10.94
N PRO A 43 6.98 -7.32 11.94
CA PRO A 43 6.88 -8.15 13.14
C PRO A 43 5.61 -7.91 13.97
N VAL A 44 5.11 -6.66 14.00
CA VAL A 44 3.88 -6.30 14.75
C VAL A 44 2.67 -6.91 14.06
N LEU A 45 2.61 -6.81 12.74
CA LEU A 45 1.51 -7.38 11.96
C LEU A 45 1.50 -8.91 12.04
N ASP A 46 2.66 -9.56 11.98
CA ASP A 46 2.78 -11.01 12.09
C ASP A 46 2.26 -11.52 13.45
N VAL A 47 2.59 -10.83 14.55
CA VAL A 47 2.06 -11.15 15.89
C VAL A 47 0.54 -10.97 15.93
N LEU A 48 -0.01 -9.90 15.36
CA LEU A 48 -1.45 -9.68 15.32
C LEU A 48 -2.18 -10.79 14.55
N ILE A 49 -1.66 -11.17 13.38
CA ILE A 49 -2.22 -12.26 12.56
C ILE A 49 -2.20 -13.59 13.32
N ASP A 50 -1.09 -13.90 13.97
CA ASP A 50 -0.96 -15.13 14.78
C ASP A 50 -1.99 -15.17 15.91
N ARG A 51 -2.15 -14.06 16.64
CA ARG A 51 -3.11 -13.94 17.76
C ARG A 51 -4.57 -14.04 17.29
N ILE A 52 -4.89 -13.44 16.15
CA ILE A 52 -6.23 -13.60 15.53
C ILE A 52 -6.45 -15.06 15.12
N GLY A 53 -5.45 -15.69 14.49
CA GLY A 53 -5.53 -17.09 14.08
C GLY A 53 -5.70 -18.07 15.25
N LYS A 54 -5.16 -17.75 16.42
CA LYS A 54 -5.33 -18.52 17.67
C LYS A 54 -6.64 -18.22 18.41
N GLY A 55 -7.40 -17.22 17.98
CA GLY A 55 -8.62 -16.77 18.67
C GLY A 55 -8.35 -15.96 19.95
N GLU A 56 -7.13 -15.51 20.19
CA GLU A 56 -6.76 -14.68 21.34
C GLU A 56 -7.23 -13.22 21.16
N VAL A 57 -7.40 -12.79 19.93
CA VAL A 57 -7.89 -11.47 19.54
C VAL A 57 -8.98 -11.65 18.49
N ALA A 58 -10.14 -11.03 18.70
CA ALA A 58 -11.16 -10.94 17.66
C ALA A 58 -10.71 -9.94 16.59
N GLY A 59 -10.69 -10.36 15.33
CA GLY A 59 -10.25 -9.51 14.23
C GLY A 59 -10.60 -10.08 12.86
N PRO A 60 -10.49 -9.25 11.81
CA PRO A 60 -10.76 -9.65 10.44
C PRO A 60 -9.65 -10.54 9.88
N ARG A 61 -9.91 -11.20 8.78
CA ARG A 61 -8.85 -11.78 7.96
C ARG A 61 -7.96 -10.66 7.42
N ILE A 62 -6.65 -10.81 7.52
CA ILE A 62 -5.67 -9.82 7.06
C ILE A 62 -4.97 -10.31 5.81
N VAL A 63 -5.07 -9.54 4.71
CA VAL A 63 -4.32 -9.74 3.47
C VAL A 63 -3.18 -8.73 3.47
N ARG A 64 -1.94 -9.22 3.45
CA ARG A 64 -0.75 -8.39 3.66
C ARG A 64 -0.21 -7.82 2.36
N SER A 65 0.15 -6.52 2.38
CA SER A 65 0.98 -5.87 1.37
C SER A 65 2.37 -5.61 1.92
N GLY A 66 3.40 -6.01 1.20
CA GLY A 66 4.79 -5.76 1.54
C GLY A 66 5.18 -4.32 1.21
N PHE A 67 5.37 -3.49 2.21
CA PHE A 67 5.72 -2.09 2.02
C PHE A 67 7.20 -1.92 1.72
N ILE A 68 7.54 -1.26 0.60
CA ILE A 68 8.91 -0.96 0.15
C ILE A 68 9.04 0.55 -0.03
N GLU A 69 9.98 1.14 0.69
CA GLU A 69 10.24 2.58 0.66
C GLU A 69 11.71 2.85 0.38
N GLY A 70 12.01 3.82 -0.49
CA GLY A 70 13.37 4.30 -0.69
C GLY A 70 13.86 5.09 0.51
N LYS A 71 15.13 4.94 0.86
CA LYS A 71 15.72 5.68 2.00
C LYS A 71 15.93 7.15 1.65
N SER A 72 15.35 8.02 2.44
CA SER A 72 15.47 9.48 2.33
C SER A 72 15.17 10.12 3.69
N PRO A 73 15.40 11.44 3.87
CA PRO A 73 14.95 12.16 5.06
C PRO A 73 13.42 12.16 5.27
N PHE A 74 12.65 11.77 4.25
CA PHE A 74 11.19 11.78 4.25
C PHE A 74 10.57 10.39 4.28
N SER A 75 11.39 9.35 4.39
CA SER A 75 10.91 7.96 4.34
C SER A 75 10.03 7.62 5.52
N SER A 76 8.98 6.85 5.25
CA SER A 76 8.27 6.12 6.30
C SER A 76 9.16 5.02 6.86
N ALA A 77 9.18 4.87 8.18
CA ALA A 77 9.89 3.76 8.84
C ALA A 77 9.17 2.41 8.74
N THR A 78 8.06 2.36 7.98
CA THR A 78 7.23 1.16 7.81
C THR A 78 7.85 0.22 6.77
N GLY A 79 7.78 -1.08 7.02
CA GLY A 79 8.16 -2.12 6.06
C GLY A 79 9.67 -2.25 5.83
N LYS A 80 10.09 -2.24 4.58
CA LYS A 80 11.50 -2.35 4.15
C LYS A 80 11.97 -1.03 3.55
N LEU A 81 13.05 -0.47 4.13
CA LEU A 81 13.78 0.65 3.54
C LEU A 81 14.89 0.10 2.64
N VAL A 82 15.01 0.66 1.44
CA VAL A 82 15.97 0.23 0.42
C VAL A 82 16.77 1.42 -0.13
N GLU A 83 18.03 1.17 -0.46
CA GLU A 83 18.98 2.17 -0.97
C GLU A 83 19.45 1.88 -2.41
N SER A 84 19.01 0.74 -2.97
CA SER A 84 19.37 0.32 -4.34
C SER A 84 18.25 -0.53 -4.97
N GLU A 85 18.31 -0.65 -6.29
CA GLU A 85 17.44 -1.55 -7.06
C GLU A 85 17.57 -2.99 -6.59
N ALA A 86 18.80 -3.45 -6.34
CA ALA A 86 19.05 -4.80 -5.87
C ALA A 86 18.40 -5.08 -4.51
N GLU A 87 18.48 -4.12 -3.57
CA GLU A 87 17.80 -4.23 -2.27
C GLU A 87 16.27 -4.21 -2.43
N ALA A 88 15.73 -3.42 -3.36
CA ALA A 88 14.31 -3.40 -3.64
C ALA A 88 13.80 -4.74 -4.19
N ILE A 89 14.57 -5.36 -5.11
CA ILE A 89 14.31 -6.70 -5.63
C ILE A 89 14.38 -7.75 -4.51
N ASP A 90 15.39 -7.67 -3.63
CA ASP A 90 15.51 -8.59 -2.51
C ASP A 90 14.38 -8.41 -1.48
N ALA A 91 13.87 -7.19 -1.31
CA ALA A 91 12.68 -6.94 -0.50
C ALA A 91 11.43 -7.63 -1.10
N VAL A 92 11.24 -7.57 -2.43
CA VAL A 92 10.16 -8.30 -3.12
C VAL A 92 10.25 -9.80 -2.87
N ARG A 93 11.44 -10.39 -3.04
CA ARG A 93 11.71 -11.82 -2.78
C ARG A 93 11.39 -12.20 -1.35
N TRP A 94 11.80 -11.34 -0.41
CA TRP A 94 11.54 -11.53 1.01
C TRP A 94 10.05 -11.56 1.33
N TYR A 95 9.25 -10.68 0.73
CA TYR A 95 7.80 -10.65 0.88
C TYR A 95 7.13 -11.86 0.23
N ALA A 96 7.54 -12.22 -0.99
CA ALA A 96 7.02 -13.39 -1.69
C ALA A 96 7.22 -14.68 -0.88
N ALA A 97 8.44 -14.90 -0.36
CA ALA A 97 8.78 -16.07 0.45
C ALA A 97 7.96 -16.18 1.75
N ARG A 98 7.30 -15.11 2.18
CA ARG A 98 6.47 -15.03 3.40
C ARG A 98 4.97 -14.99 3.12
N GLY A 99 4.57 -15.25 1.87
CA GLY A 99 3.15 -15.35 1.49
C GLY A 99 2.41 -14.01 1.52
N PHE A 100 3.11 -12.91 1.30
CA PHE A 100 2.44 -11.64 1.02
C PHE A 100 1.73 -11.74 -0.33
N TRP A 101 0.60 -11.05 -0.47
CA TRP A 101 -0.19 -11.09 -1.69
C TRP A 101 0.27 -10.09 -2.74
N GLN A 102 0.82 -8.97 -2.28
CA GLN A 102 1.31 -7.89 -3.12
C GLN A 102 2.46 -7.15 -2.44
N VAL A 103 3.14 -6.29 -3.19
CA VAL A 103 4.02 -5.25 -2.65
C VAL A 103 3.41 -3.87 -2.89
N LYS A 104 3.71 -2.94 -1.98
CA LYS A 104 3.34 -1.53 -2.08
C LYS A 104 4.61 -0.68 -2.15
N LEU A 105 4.82 -0.01 -3.27
CA LEU A 105 5.91 0.94 -3.45
C LEU A 105 5.51 2.32 -2.93
N TYR A 106 6.49 3.08 -2.42
CA TYR A 106 6.18 4.34 -1.76
C TYR A 106 7.02 5.52 -2.29
N ASN A 107 6.80 6.71 -1.72
CA ASN A 107 7.18 8.01 -2.29
C ASN A 107 8.66 8.23 -2.57
N SER A 108 9.56 7.70 -1.73
CA SER A 108 11.00 7.95 -1.84
C SER A 108 11.75 6.88 -2.63
N MET A 109 11.03 5.88 -3.14
CA MET A 109 11.63 4.89 -4.03
C MET A 109 12.13 5.58 -5.31
N ASP A 110 13.33 5.24 -5.79
CA ASP A 110 13.80 5.72 -7.09
C ASP A 110 12.89 5.15 -8.20
N PRO A 111 12.20 5.99 -8.98
CA PRO A 111 11.30 5.51 -10.02
C PRO A 111 11.99 4.68 -11.10
N LYS A 112 13.29 4.82 -11.28
CA LYS A 112 14.09 4.03 -12.24
C LYS A 112 14.14 2.54 -11.88
N TRP A 113 13.94 2.20 -10.61
CA TRP A 113 13.92 0.79 -10.17
C TRP A 113 12.56 0.12 -10.40
N ALA A 114 11.50 0.91 -10.63
CA ALA A 114 10.14 0.39 -10.75
C ALA A 114 9.99 -0.74 -11.79
N PRO A 115 10.52 -0.63 -13.03
CA PRO A 115 10.38 -1.70 -14.02
C PRO A 115 10.97 -3.05 -13.55
N ALA A 116 12.17 -3.03 -12.96
CA ALA A 116 12.83 -4.24 -12.48
C ALA A 116 12.12 -4.85 -11.26
N VAL A 117 11.69 -4.00 -10.33
CA VAL A 117 10.95 -4.40 -9.12
C VAL A 117 9.59 -5.01 -9.48
N VAL A 118 8.86 -4.39 -10.42
CA VAL A 118 7.57 -4.90 -10.92
C VAL A 118 7.75 -6.24 -11.63
N ALA A 119 8.73 -6.35 -12.52
CA ALA A 119 9.01 -7.60 -13.23
C ALA A 119 9.30 -8.76 -12.26
N GLU A 120 10.10 -8.51 -11.21
CA GLU A 120 10.40 -9.53 -10.21
C GLU A 120 9.16 -9.88 -9.36
N ALA A 121 8.35 -8.89 -8.98
CA ALA A 121 7.11 -9.13 -8.25
C ALA A 121 6.15 -10.01 -9.05
N HIS A 122 5.90 -9.68 -10.31
CA HIS A 122 5.04 -10.46 -11.19
C HIS A 122 5.61 -11.87 -11.45
N ARG A 123 6.93 -12.00 -11.62
CA ARG A 123 7.58 -13.32 -11.75
C ARG A 123 7.32 -14.22 -10.53
N LEU A 124 7.18 -13.64 -9.36
CA LEU A 124 6.90 -14.32 -8.10
C LEU A 124 5.40 -14.42 -7.77
N GLY A 125 4.53 -13.98 -8.67
CA GLY A 125 3.07 -14.02 -8.50
C GLY A 125 2.50 -12.95 -7.57
N LEU A 126 3.28 -11.93 -7.22
CA LEU A 126 2.83 -10.79 -6.45
C LEU A 126 2.24 -9.71 -7.36
N ARG A 127 1.21 -9.02 -6.90
CA ARG A 127 0.75 -7.76 -7.49
C ARG A 127 1.63 -6.61 -7.00
N VAL A 128 1.66 -5.53 -7.78
CA VAL A 128 2.34 -4.28 -7.41
C VAL A 128 1.34 -3.15 -7.33
N SER A 129 1.30 -2.51 -6.19
CA SER A 129 0.49 -1.31 -5.96
C SER A 129 1.35 -0.22 -5.33
N GLY A 130 0.81 0.97 -5.18
CA GLY A 130 1.50 1.96 -4.38
C GLY A 130 1.24 3.41 -4.76
N HIS A 131 2.03 4.25 -4.18
CA HIS A 131 2.13 5.64 -4.57
C HIS A 131 2.90 5.78 -5.88
N VAL A 132 2.72 6.90 -6.54
CA VAL A 132 3.64 7.36 -7.58
C VAL A 132 4.89 7.89 -6.87
N PRO A 133 6.08 7.30 -7.08
CA PRO A 133 7.32 7.81 -6.49
C PRO A 133 7.57 9.27 -6.91
N ALA A 134 8.21 10.03 -6.05
CA ALA A 134 8.56 11.42 -6.37
C ALA A 134 9.38 11.50 -7.65
N PHE A 135 9.20 12.60 -8.39
CA PHE A 135 9.86 12.86 -9.68
C PHE A 135 9.48 11.88 -10.80
N SER A 136 8.30 11.27 -10.69
CA SER A 136 7.72 10.36 -11.65
C SER A 136 6.23 10.67 -11.85
N SER A 137 5.60 10.01 -12.79
CA SER A 137 4.18 10.13 -13.11
C SER A 137 3.43 8.80 -12.95
N ALA A 138 2.10 8.89 -12.84
CA ALA A 138 1.25 7.70 -12.85
C ALA A 138 1.40 6.92 -14.16
N ASP A 139 1.53 7.62 -15.29
CA ASP A 139 1.71 6.99 -16.60
C ASP A 139 3.00 6.16 -16.66
N GLU A 140 4.10 6.68 -16.09
CA GLU A 140 5.36 5.92 -16.01
C GLU A 140 5.21 4.67 -15.12
N MET A 141 4.49 4.75 -14.02
CA MET A 141 4.26 3.59 -13.14
C MET A 141 3.35 2.56 -13.80
N ILE A 142 2.32 3.00 -14.51
CA ILE A 142 1.44 2.11 -15.31
C ILE A 142 2.26 1.44 -16.43
N ALA A 143 3.10 2.20 -17.13
CA ALA A 143 3.98 1.66 -18.17
C ALA A 143 5.02 0.67 -17.60
N ALA A 144 5.47 0.86 -16.36
CA ALA A 144 6.33 -0.07 -15.64
C ALA A 144 5.58 -1.35 -15.19
N GLY A 145 4.24 -1.38 -15.27
CA GLY A 145 3.40 -2.54 -14.97
C GLY A 145 2.73 -2.52 -13.60
N PHE A 146 2.55 -1.36 -12.96
CA PHE A 146 1.75 -1.29 -11.73
C PHE A 146 0.34 -1.83 -11.97
N ASP A 147 -0.12 -2.70 -11.08
CA ASP A 147 -1.49 -3.22 -11.09
C ASP A 147 -2.50 -2.25 -10.49
N GLU A 148 -2.04 -1.33 -9.64
CA GLU A 148 -2.89 -0.37 -8.94
C GLU A 148 -2.08 0.85 -8.49
N VAL A 149 -2.58 2.05 -8.78
CA VAL A 149 -2.12 3.29 -8.13
C VAL A 149 -3.05 3.59 -6.95
N THR A 150 -2.49 3.67 -5.75
CA THR A 150 -3.27 3.95 -4.54
C THR A 150 -3.43 5.44 -4.34
N HIS A 151 -4.62 5.84 -3.82
CA HIS A 151 -5.02 7.23 -3.60
C HIS A 151 -5.20 8.05 -4.88
N VAL A 152 -6.41 8.51 -5.11
CA VAL A 152 -6.79 9.30 -6.30
C VAL A 152 -5.91 10.54 -6.49
N ASN A 153 -5.45 11.17 -5.41
CA ASN A 153 -4.55 12.31 -5.48
C ASN A 153 -3.19 11.97 -6.12
N GLN A 154 -2.74 10.73 -6.07
CA GLN A 154 -1.49 10.32 -6.74
C GLN A 154 -1.60 10.41 -8.28
N LEU A 155 -2.78 10.09 -8.83
CA LEU A 155 -3.07 10.34 -10.25
C LEU A 155 -3.15 11.84 -10.54
N MET A 156 -3.89 12.58 -9.70
CA MET A 156 -4.14 14.00 -9.89
C MET A 156 -2.87 14.87 -9.77
N LEU A 157 -1.87 14.44 -9.00
CA LEU A 157 -0.59 15.13 -8.89
C LEU A 157 0.08 15.30 -10.25
N GLY A 158 -0.03 14.33 -11.16
CA GLY A 158 0.54 14.42 -12.51
C GLY A 158 0.03 15.62 -13.33
N TRP A 159 -1.13 16.18 -12.98
CA TRP A 159 -1.73 17.33 -13.66
C TRP A 159 -1.43 18.68 -13.01
N VAL A 160 -0.99 18.69 -11.76
CA VAL A 160 -0.82 19.93 -10.97
C VAL A 160 0.62 20.22 -10.58
N LEU A 161 1.54 19.25 -10.73
CA LEU A 161 2.94 19.42 -10.37
C LEU A 161 3.71 20.17 -11.47
N ASN A 162 4.58 21.07 -11.04
CA ASN A 162 5.61 21.61 -11.90
C ASN A 162 6.85 20.69 -11.91
N PRO A 163 7.69 20.73 -12.96
CA PRO A 163 8.93 19.97 -12.99
C PRO A 163 9.80 20.22 -11.74
N GLY A 164 10.29 19.14 -11.13
CA GLY A 164 11.20 19.20 -9.98
C GLY A 164 10.53 19.38 -8.61
N GLU A 165 9.21 19.48 -8.55
CA GLU A 165 8.50 19.57 -7.25
C GLU A 165 8.51 18.21 -6.53
N ASP A 166 8.90 18.26 -5.23
CA ASP A 166 9.12 17.06 -4.42
C ASP A 166 7.85 16.64 -3.66
N THR A 167 7.29 15.51 -4.05
CA THR A 167 6.06 14.93 -3.45
C THR A 167 6.33 14.04 -2.23
N ARG A 168 7.58 13.89 -1.79
CA ARG A 168 7.91 13.10 -0.58
C ARG A 168 7.45 13.79 0.70
N THR A 169 7.24 15.10 0.65
CA THR A 169 6.78 15.92 1.77
C THR A 169 5.25 16.07 1.79
N LEU A 170 4.74 16.80 2.79
CA LEU A 170 3.31 17.19 2.85
C LEU A 170 2.88 18.09 1.69
N PHE A 171 3.82 18.59 0.90
CA PHE A 171 3.55 19.36 -0.31
C PHE A 171 2.60 18.62 -1.26
N ARG A 172 2.69 17.29 -1.35
CA ARG A 172 1.77 16.47 -2.16
C ARG A 172 0.28 16.70 -1.86
N PHE A 173 -0.06 17.11 -0.65
CA PHE A 173 -1.45 17.45 -0.27
C PHE A 173 -1.79 18.89 -0.60
N THR A 174 -0.85 19.81 -0.41
CA THR A 174 -1.09 21.24 -0.69
C THR A 174 -1.06 21.57 -2.18
N ALA A 175 -0.29 20.83 -2.98
CA ALA A 175 -0.29 20.93 -4.43
C ALA A 175 -1.69 20.71 -5.04
N MET A 176 -2.52 19.87 -4.41
CA MET A 176 -3.90 19.62 -4.85
C MET A 176 -4.78 20.87 -4.85
N ARG A 177 -4.41 21.94 -4.15
CA ARG A 177 -5.12 23.23 -4.20
C ARG A 177 -5.07 23.89 -5.57
N ARG A 178 -4.17 23.46 -6.44
CA ARG A 178 -4.04 23.95 -7.82
C ARG A 178 -5.10 23.34 -8.75
N PHE A 179 -5.71 22.22 -8.36
CA PHE A 179 -6.63 21.45 -9.21
C PHE A 179 -7.83 22.27 -9.74
N PRO A 180 -8.51 23.12 -8.92
CA PRO A 180 -9.63 23.92 -9.41
C PRO A 180 -9.26 24.96 -10.48
N GLY A 181 -7.99 25.26 -10.67
CA GLY A 181 -7.49 26.20 -11.67
C GLY A 181 -6.98 25.55 -12.96
N LEU A 182 -7.14 24.23 -13.12
CA LEU A 182 -6.77 23.54 -14.36
C LEU A 182 -7.81 23.82 -15.46
N ASP A 183 -7.31 24.17 -16.64
CA ASP A 183 -8.07 24.17 -17.86
C ASP A 183 -7.98 22.74 -18.46
N LEU A 184 -9.04 21.95 -18.30
CA LEU A 184 -9.12 20.53 -18.68
C LEU A 184 -9.76 20.38 -20.05
#